data_7d7cc131e38f87e1f131eb9a79799423
#
_entry.id   7d7cc131e38f87e1f131eb9a79799423
#
_cell.length_a   1.000
_cell.length_b   1.000
_cell.length_c   1.000
_cell.angle_alpha   90.00
_cell.angle_beta   90.00
_cell.angle_gamma   90.00
#
_symmetry.space_group_name_H-M   'P 1'
#
loop_
_entity.id
_entity.type
_entity.pdbx_description
1 polymer ?
#
loop_
_entity_poly.entity_id
_entity_poly.type
_entity_poly.pdbx_seq_one_letter_code
_entity_poly.pdbx_strand_id
1 'polypeptide(L)'
;MPVIEDHESILKQCLRITNIARILDIPIIGTEQSPQSLGNNAEALKALCQMTVIKDHFDACIDGLIEALPKDRPQLILTGCETHICLMQTALHLLAAHYDVSILVDATGSRATLNKDYGLQNLRAAGAKLLTVEMVAYEWLKSSKHPKFKEVLAIIK
;
A
#
# COMPACT_ATOMS: atom_id res chain seq x y z
N MET A 1 4.60 -6.28 -12.99
CA MET A 1 4.39 -7.28 -11.90
C MET A 1 5.12 -8.62 -12.10
N PRO A 2 5.22 -9.25 -13.32
CA PRO A 2 5.83 -10.60 -13.47
C PRO A 2 7.28 -10.74 -12.99
N VAL A 3 8.02 -9.66 -12.90
CA VAL A 3 9.42 -9.65 -12.45
C VAL A 3 9.59 -9.62 -10.92
N ILE A 4 8.49 -9.41 -10.19
CA ILE A 4 8.49 -9.34 -8.72
C ILE A 4 8.39 -10.75 -8.17
N GLU A 5 9.26 -11.09 -7.22
CA GLU A 5 9.21 -12.37 -6.51
C GLU A 5 7.88 -12.49 -5.76
N ASP A 6 7.24 -13.65 -5.82
CA ASP A 6 5.91 -13.93 -5.22
C ASP A 6 4.80 -12.96 -5.63
N HIS A 7 4.86 -12.39 -6.84
CA HIS A 7 3.94 -11.35 -7.29
C HIS A 7 2.44 -11.73 -7.19
N GLU A 8 2.09 -13.00 -7.37
CA GLU A 8 0.70 -13.47 -7.25
C GLU A 8 0.20 -13.37 -5.80
N SER A 9 1.04 -13.78 -4.83
CA SER A 9 0.72 -13.66 -3.42
C SER A 9 0.60 -12.21 -2.99
N ILE A 10 1.53 -11.36 -3.42
CA ILE A 10 1.50 -9.92 -3.16
C ILE A 10 0.25 -9.28 -3.74
N LEU A 11 -0.09 -9.58 -5.00
CA LEU A 11 -1.30 -9.05 -5.63
C LEU A 11 -2.56 -9.49 -4.87
N LYS A 12 -2.62 -10.74 -4.44
CA LYS A 12 -3.72 -11.25 -3.62
C LYS A 12 -3.87 -10.47 -2.31
N GLN A 13 -2.78 -10.18 -1.62
CA GLN A 13 -2.81 -9.40 -0.38
C GLN A 13 -3.16 -7.93 -0.63
N CYS A 14 -2.67 -7.33 -1.70
CA CYS A 14 -3.09 -5.99 -2.11
C CYS A 14 -4.61 -5.94 -2.37
N LEU A 15 -5.15 -6.92 -3.10
CA LEU A 15 -6.60 -7.02 -3.36
C LEU A 15 -7.40 -7.24 -2.07
N ARG A 16 -6.87 -8.02 -1.12
CA ARG A 16 -7.51 -8.21 0.19
C ARG A 16 -7.66 -6.89 0.93
N ILE A 17 -6.56 -6.18 1.14
CA ILE A 17 -6.62 -4.93 1.92
C ILE A 17 -7.44 -3.84 1.21
N THR A 18 -7.36 -3.72 -0.11
CA THR A 18 -8.15 -2.74 -0.85
C THR A 18 -9.66 -3.06 -0.82
N ASN A 19 -10.05 -4.32 -0.90
CA ASN A 19 -11.47 -4.70 -0.73
C ASN A 19 -11.96 -4.44 0.69
N ILE A 20 -11.14 -4.71 1.72
CA ILE A 20 -11.48 -4.37 3.11
C ILE A 20 -11.61 -2.86 3.29
N ALA A 21 -10.68 -2.08 2.74
CA ALA A 21 -10.73 -0.62 2.75
C ALA A 21 -12.04 -0.10 2.13
N ARG A 22 -12.46 -0.66 0.99
CA ARG A 22 -13.73 -0.32 0.33
C ARG A 22 -14.96 -0.64 1.20
N ILE A 23 -14.97 -1.81 1.88
CA ILE A 23 -16.06 -2.19 2.78
C ILE A 23 -16.17 -1.21 3.97
N LEU A 24 -15.04 -0.67 4.42
CA LEU A 24 -14.94 0.23 5.56
C LEU A 24 -14.91 1.72 5.18
N ASP A 25 -15.20 2.06 3.91
CA ASP A 25 -15.21 3.43 3.37
C ASP A 25 -13.87 4.17 3.60
N ILE A 26 -12.76 3.44 3.51
CA ILE A 26 -11.42 4.01 3.60
C ILE A 26 -10.95 4.36 2.17
N PRO A 27 -10.49 5.60 1.93
CA PRO A 27 -10.02 6.03 0.63
C PRO A 27 -8.82 5.22 0.12
N ILE A 28 -8.83 4.91 -1.19
CA ILE A 28 -7.79 4.15 -1.87
C ILE A 28 -7.24 5.00 -3.02
N ILE A 29 -5.94 5.28 -2.96
CA ILE A 29 -5.23 6.02 -4.00
C ILE A 29 -4.17 5.12 -4.62
N GLY A 30 -4.21 4.99 -5.92
CA GLY A 30 -3.21 4.25 -6.70
C GLY A 30 -2.08 5.16 -7.17
N THR A 31 -0.92 4.57 -7.45
CA THR A 31 0.17 5.24 -8.18
C THR A 31 0.61 4.36 -9.35
N GLU A 32 0.93 4.97 -10.49
CA GLU A 32 1.42 4.28 -11.68
C GLU A 32 2.72 4.91 -12.18
N GLN A 33 3.78 4.10 -12.26
CA GLN A 33 5.10 4.53 -12.75
C GLN A 33 5.13 4.51 -14.26
N SER A 34 5.29 5.67 -14.91
CA SER A 34 5.47 5.80 -16.37
C SER A 34 4.60 4.79 -17.16
N PRO A 35 3.27 4.83 -17.07
CA PRO A 35 2.38 3.75 -17.53
C PRO A 35 2.50 3.47 -19.03
N GLN A 36 2.94 4.45 -19.85
CA GLN A 36 3.22 4.25 -21.27
C GLN A 36 4.35 3.26 -21.51
N SER A 37 5.29 3.13 -20.58
CA SER A 37 6.48 2.26 -20.70
C SER A 37 6.33 0.97 -19.89
N LEU A 38 5.77 1.06 -18.67
CA LEU A 38 5.72 -0.05 -17.72
C LEU A 38 4.33 -0.68 -17.61
N GLY A 39 3.33 -0.09 -18.27
CA GLY A 39 1.94 -0.51 -18.17
C GLY A 39 1.25 0.00 -16.90
N ASN A 40 -0.05 -0.24 -16.84
CA ASN A 40 -0.90 0.17 -15.72
C ASN A 40 -0.80 -0.80 -14.54
N ASN A 41 -1.31 -0.39 -13.40
CA ASN A 41 -1.61 -1.28 -12.29
C ASN A 41 -2.52 -2.43 -12.75
N ALA A 42 -2.49 -3.55 -12.01
CA ALA A 42 -3.44 -4.63 -12.24
C ALA A 42 -4.87 -4.08 -12.26
N GLU A 43 -5.63 -4.42 -13.30
CA GLU A 43 -6.96 -3.85 -13.55
C GLU A 43 -7.88 -3.97 -12.34
N ALA A 44 -7.84 -5.12 -11.66
CA ALA A 44 -8.63 -5.37 -10.46
C ALA A 44 -8.29 -4.42 -9.30
N LEU A 45 -7.02 -3.98 -9.17
CA LEU A 45 -6.62 -2.97 -8.17
C LEU A 45 -7.02 -1.57 -8.64
N LYS A 46 -6.76 -1.25 -9.91
CA LYS A 46 -7.08 0.07 -10.48
C LYS A 46 -8.56 0.40 -10.36
N ALA A 47 -9.43 -0.59 -10.57
CA ALA A 47 -10.88 -0.45 -10.43
C ALA A 47 -11.35 -0.14 -8.99
N LEU A 48 -10.52 -0.38 -7.97
CA LEU A 48 -10.83 -0.08 -6.56
C LEU A 48 -10.32 1.29 -6.13
N CYS A 49 -9.43 1.91 -6.89
CA CYS A 49 -8.88 3.24 -6.58
C CYS A 49 -9.86 4.35 -6.94
N GLN A 50 -10.07 5.31 -6.03
CA GLN A 50 -10.82 6.52 -6.34
C GLN A 50 -10.04 7.48 -7.23
N MET A 51 -8.71 7.42 -7.14
CA MET A 51 -7.78 8.24 -7.91
C MET A 51 -6.50 7.46 -8.18
N THR A 52 -5.82 7.78 -9.28
CA THR A 52 -4.49 7.24 -9.59
C THR A 52 -3.56 8.39 -9.95
N VAL A 53 -2.45 8.51 -9.24
CA VAL A 53 -1.37 9.46 -9.51
C VAL A 53 -0.39 8.82 -10.51
N ILE A 54 -0.26 9.41 -11.67
CA ILE A 54 0.76 9.03 -12.67
C ILE A 54 2.06 9.72 -12.28
N LYS A 55 3.15 8.97 -12.25
CA LYS A 55 4.43 9.49 -11.77
C LYS A 55 5.59 9.05 -12.67
N ASP A 56 6.57 9.92 -12.79
CA ASP A 56 7.86 9.64 -13.45
C ASP A 56 9.00 9.49 -12.42
N HIS A 57 8.91 10.16 -11.28
CA HIS A 57 9.83 9.95 -10.16
C HIS A 57 9.50 8.65 -9.40
N PHE A 58 10.50 8.06 -8.76
CA PHE A 58 10.25 6.90 -7.89
C PHE A 58 9.44 7.31 -6.66
N ASP A 59 9.72 8.47 -6.10
CA ASP A 59 8.95 9.10 -5.03
C ASP A 59 7.65 9.71 -5.59
N ALA A 60 6.51 9.13 -5.24
CA ALA A 60 5.21 9.59 -5.71
C ALA A 60 4.81 10.97 -5.15
N CYS A 61 5.42 11.40 -4.06
CA CYS A 61 5.11 12.70 -3.45
C CYS A 61 5.56 13.87 -4.35
N ILE A 62 6.62 13.67 -5.17
CA ILE A 62 7.08 14.68 -6.12
C ILE A 62 6.05 14.90 -7.24
N ASP A 63 5.30 13.86 -7.59
CA ASP A 63 4.32 13.89 -8.68
C ASP A 63 2.87 14.07 -8.18
N GLY A 64 2.69 14.61 -6.96
CA GLY A 64 1.38 15.07 -6.49
C GLY A 64 0.63 14.11 -5.58
N LEU A 65 1.28 13.08 -5.02
CA LEU A 65 0.60 12.17 -4.09
C LEU A 65 0.08 12.89 -2.85
N ILE A 66 0.87 13.80 -2.26
CA ILE A 66 0.46 14.53 -1.03
C ILE A 66 -0.79 15.38 -1.27
N GLU A 67 -0.89 16.00 -2.44
CA GLU A 67 -2.05 16.79 -2.84
C GLU A 67 -3.30 15.94 -3.03
N ALA A 68 -3.12 14.68 -3.45
CA ALA A 68 -4.20 13.72 -3.65
C ALA A 68 -4.70 13.10 -2.34
N LEU A 69 -3.91 13.15 -1.25
CA LEU A 69 -4.29 12.56 0.04
C LEU A 69 -5.38 13.39 0.74
N PRO A 70 -6.36 12.72 1.39
CA PRO A 70 -7.33 13.39 2.24
C PRO A 70 -6.64 14.12 3.40
N LYS A 71 -6.96 15.41 3.60
CA LYS A 71 -6.30 16.28 4.57
C LYS A 71 -6.57 15.90 6.04
N ASP A 72 -7.66 15.20 6.29
CA ASP A 72 -8.10 14.75 7.62
C ASP A 72 -7.60 13.34 8.01
N ARG A 73 -6.76 12.74 7.17
CA ARG A 73 -6.26 11.37 7.36
C ARG A 73 -4.74 11.31 7.39
N PRO A 74 -4.12 11.50 8.57
CA PRO A 74 -2.67 11.49 8.70
C PRO A 74 -2.06 10.08 8.69
N GLN A 75 -2.87 9.04 8.85
CA GLN A 75 -2.43 7.65 8.87
C GLN A 75 -2.51 7.04 7.48
N LEU A 76 -1.41 6.51 6.99
CA LEU A 76 -1.29 5.95 5.65
C LEU A 76 -0.84 4.49 5.70
N ILE A 77 -1.52 3.65 4.93
CA ILE A 77 -1.15 2.25 4.70
C ILE A 77 -0.59 2.14 3.29
N LEU A 78 0.64 1.68 3.16
CA LEU A 78 1.31 1.54 1.86
C LEU A 78 1.49 0.06 1.49
N THR A 79 1.23 -0.23 0.22
CA THR A 79 1.39 -1.56 -0.40
C THR A 79 1.98 -1.43 -1.79
N GLY A 80 2.41 -2.52 -2.39
CA GLY A 80 2.85 -2.58 -3.79
C GLY A 80 4.35 -2.76 -3.97
N CYS A 81 4.87 -2.35 -5.13
CA CYS A 81 6.23 -2.66 -5.60
C CYS A 81 6.91 -1.41 -6.19
N GLU A 82 8.24 -1.34 -6.16
CA GLU A 82 9.14 -2.22 -5.41
C GLU A 82 9.43 -1.65 -4.03
N THR A 83 9.48 -2.53 -3.03
CA THR A 83 9.69 -2.16 -1.62
C THR A 83 10.87 -1.23 -1.40
N HIS A 84 12.03 -1.54 -2.02
CA HIS A 84 13.31 -0.84 -1.83
C HIS A 84 13.51 0.36 -2.77
N ILE A 85 12.56 0.62 -3.67
CA ILE A 85 12.64 1.74 -4.63
C ILE A 85 11.46 2.70 -4.40
N CYS A 86 10.38 2.55 -5.17
CA CYS A 86 9.28 3.50 -5.18
C CYS A 86 8.57 3.59 -3.82
N LEU A 87 8.27 2.42 -3.22
CA LEU A 87 7.59 2.39 -1.93
C LEU A 87 8.46 3.01 -0.84
N MET A 88 9.76 2.66 -0.80
CA MET A 88 10.67 3.20 0.21
C MET A 88 10.83 4.72 0.07
N GLN A 89 11.12 5.23 -1.12
CA GLN A 89 11.33 6.68 -1.32
C GLN A 89 10.06 7.48 -0.99
N THR A 90 8.90 7.00 -1.44
CA THR A 90 7.60 7.62 -1.12
C THR A 90 7.33 7.60 0.39
N ALA A 91 7.56 6.46 1.05
CA ALA A 91 7.33 6.32 2.49
C ALA A 91 8.25 7.22 3.32
N LEU A 92 9.53 7.35 2.94
CA LEU A 92 10.48 8.25 3.61
C LEU A 92 10.06 9.71 3.49
N HIS A 93 9.58 10.13 2.32
CA HIS A 93 9.05 11.49 2.13
C HIS A 93 7.80 11.73 2.98
N LEU A 94 6.84 10.80 2.98
CA LEU A 94 5.63 10.90 3.79
C LEU A 94 5.94 10.97 5.29
N LEU A 95 6.92 10.19 5.79
CA LEU A 95 7.40 10.28 7.18
C LEU A 95 8.01 11.66 7.48
N ALA A 96 8.82 12.21 6.56
CA ALA A 96 9.38 13.55 6.68
C ALA A 96 8.30 14.65 6.66
N ALA A 97 7.19 14.40 5.96
CA ALA A 97 6.00 15.25 5.95
C ALA A 97 5.04 14.99 7.13
N HIS A 98 5.50 14.26 8.16
CA HIS A 98 4.77 13.98 9.41
C HIS A 98 3.52 13.11 9.29
N TYR A 99 3.41 12.29 8.24
CA TYR A 99 2.39 11.24 8.18
C TYR A 99 2.78 10.04 9.05
N ASP A 100 1.79 9.37 9.63
CA ASP A 100 1.95 8.08 10.32
C ASP A 100 1.88 6.95 9.26
N VAL A 101 3.04 6.42 8.88
CA VAL A 101 3.18 5.49 7.76
C VAL A 101 3.30 4.05 8.24
N SER A 102 2.45 3.18 7.74
CA SER A 102 2.52 1.73 7.92
C SER A 102 2.71 1.01 6.58
N ILE A 103 3.62 0.03 6.55
CA ILE A 103 3.91 -0.80 5.38
C ILE A 103 3.36 -2.20 5.61
N LEU A 104 2.59 -2.74 4.66
CA LEU A 104 2.11 -4.11 4.72
C LEU A 104 3.15 -5.06 4.13
N VAL A 105 3.86 -5.78 5.00
CA VAL A 105 5.01 -6.61 4.61
C VAL A 105 4.62 -7.81 3.72
N ASP A 106 3.40 -8.29 3.84
CA ASP A 106 2.82 -9.36 3.02
C ASP A 106 2.15 -8.85 1.73
N ALA A 107 1.93 -7.53 1.61
CA ALA A 107 1.36 -6.87 0.44
C ALA A 107 2.38 -5.97 -0.29
N THR A 108 3.68 -6.16 -0.05
CA THR A 108 4.76 -5.45 -0.75
C THR A 108 5.87 -6.42 -1.18
N GLY A 109 6.58 -6.09 -2.24
CA GLY A 109 7.61 -6.95 -2.80
C GLY A 109 8.65 -6.25 -3.63
N SER A 110 9.70 -7.00 -3.96
CA SER A 110 10.80 -6.60 -4.83
C SER A 110 11.20 -7.75 -5.74
N ARG A 111 12.01 -7.48 -6.78
CA ARG A 111 12.56 -8.49 -7.69
C ARG A 111 13.49 -9.50 -7.00
N ALA A 112 14.01 -9.13 -5.82
CA ALA A 112 14.86 -10.00 -5.00
C ALA A 112 14.49 -9.81 -3.53
N THR A 113 14.34 -10.92 -2.80
CA THR A 113 14.02 -10.94 -1.36
C THR A 113 15.00 -10.08 -0.56
N LEU A 114 16.30 -10.17 -0.85
CA LEU A 114 17.32 -9.36 -0.17
C LEU A 114 17.02 -7.86 -0.21
N ASN A 115 16.61 -7.35 -1.38
CA ASN A 115 16.26 -5.94 -1.53
C ASN A 115 14.98 -5.57 -0.77
N LYS A 116 13.98 -6.46 -0.75
CA LYS A 116 12.78 -6.30 0.07
C LYS A 116 13.15 -6.18 1.54
N ASP A 117 13.94 -7.11 2.05
CA ASP A 117 14.30 -7.20 3.47
C ASP A 117 15.05 -5.95 3.94
N TYR A 118 16.07 -5.51 3.19
CA TYR A 118 16.80 -4.29 3.52
C TYR A 118 15.95 -3.02 3.36
N GLY A 119 15.05 -2.99 2.37
CA GLY A 119 14.07 -1.91 2.21
C GLY A 119 13.16 -1.79 3.44
N LEU A 120 12.62 -2.90 3.92
CA LEU A 120 11.77 -2.95 5.12
C LEU A 120 12.55 -2.57 6.39
N GLN A 121 13.80 -3.05 6.55
CA GLN A 121 14.65 -2.67 7.68
C GLN A 121 14.92 -1.16 7.71
N ASN A 122 15.24 -0.56 6.57
CA ASN A 122 15.46 0.87 6.44
C ASN A 122 14.19 1.66 6.78
N LEU A 123 13.05 1.26 6.27
CA LEU A 123 11.75 1.89 6.58
C LEU A 123 11.42 1.82 8.06
N ARG A 124 11.64 0.66 8.71
CA ARG A 124 11.46 0.51 10.16
C ARG A 124 12.37 1.46 10.93
N ALA A 125 13.65 1.53 10.56
CA ALA A 125 14.61 2.43 11.21
C ALA A 125 14.24 3.92 11.04
N ALA A 126 13.58 4.28 9.93
CA ALA A 126 13.07 5.62 9.67
C ALA A 126 11.75 5.94 10.40
N GLY A 127 11.13 4.98 11.09
CA GLY A 127 9.91 5.18 11.88
C GLY A 127 8.63 4.64 11.25
N ALA A 128 8.69 3.98 10.09
CA ALA A 128 7.53 3.28 9.55
C ALA A 128 7.15 2.06 10.39
N LYS A 129 5.85 1.84 10.57
CA LYS A 129 5.33 0.61 11.17
C LYS A 129 5.30 -0.50 10.12
N LEU A 130 5.71 -1.70 10.51
CA LEU A 130 5.61 -2.89 9.66
C LEU A 130 4.48 -3.78 10.18
N LEU A 131 3.45 -3.96 9.37
CA LEU A 131 2.23 -4.68 9.71
C LEU A 131 1.92 -5.73 8.62
N THR A 132 0.94 -6.59 8.88
CA THR A 132 0.35 -7.46 7.87
C THR A 132 -1.06 -7.00 7.52
N VAL A 133 -1.59 -7.48 6.39
CA VAL A 133 -2.98 -7.23 5.98
C VAL A 133 -3.96 -7.61 7.10
N GLU A 134 -3.76 -8.75 7.73
CA GLU A 134 -4.63 -9.23 8.80
C GLU A 134 -4.57 -8.32 10.04
N MET A 135 -3.39 -7.89 10.47
CA MET A 135 -3.24 -6.94 11.59
C MET A 135 -4.02 -5.66 11.35
N VAL A 136 -3.88 -5.07 10.17
CA VAL A 136 -4.57 -3.82 9.81
C VAL A 136 -6.08 -4.02 9.72
N ALA A 137 -6.54 -5.13 9.15
CA ALA A 137 -7.97 -5.43 9.06
C ALA A 137 -8.63 -5.48 10.45
N TYR A 138 -7.98 -6.14 11.43
CA TYR A 138 -8.51 -6.18 12.81
C TYR A 138 -8.34 -4.85 13.54
N GLU A 139 -7.29 -4.09 13.26
CA GLU A 139 -7.11 -2.74 13.81
C GLU A 139 -8.23 -1.80 13.33
N TRP A 140 -8.62 -1.87 12.07
CA TRP A 140 -9.73 -1.09 11.53
C TRP A 140 -11.09 -1.51 12.11
N LEU A 141 -11.32 -2.81 12.29
CA LEU A 141 -12.55 -3.33 12.87
C LEU A 141 -12.69 -3.02 14.37
N LYS A 142 -11.59 -3.04 15.11
CA LYS A 142 -11.53 -2.82 16.58
C LYS A 142 -12.36 -3.78 17.43
N SER A 143 -13.42 -4.39 16.91
CA SER A 143 -14.34 -5.24 17.66
C SER A 143 -14.99 -6.30 16.78
N SER A 144 -15.18 -7.50 17.34
CA SER A 144 -16.01 -8.54 16.71
C SER A 144 -17.50 -8.15 16.58
N LYS A 145 -17.91 -7.07 17.24
CA LYS A 145 -19.27 -6.49 17.14
C LYS A 145 -19.37 -5.41 16.04
N HIS A 146 -18.29 -5.14 15.32
CA HIS A 146 -18.31 -4.16 14.22
C HIS A 146 -19.36 -4.57 13.16
N PRO A 147 -20.20 -3.65 12.66
CA PRO A 147 -21.27 -4.00 11.69
C PRO A 147 -20.74 -4.75 10.45
N LYS A 148 -19.53 -4.42 10.00
CA LYS A 148 -18.86 -5.03 8.83
C LYS A 148 -17.99 -6.24 9.17
N PHE A 149 -17.97 -6.72 10.43
CA PHE A 149 -17.07 -7.80 10.86
C PHE A 149 -17.17 -9.05 9.99
N LYS A 150 -18.39 -9.51 9.69
CA LYS A 150 -18.61 -10.75 8.91
C LYS A 150 -18.15 -10.58 7.46
N GLU A 151 -18.36 -9.40 6.85
CA GLU A 151 -17.95 -9.10 5.49
C GLU A 151 -16.40 -9.09 5.37
N VAL A 152 -15.72 -8.43 6.31
CA VAL A 152 -14.26 -8.38 6.37
C VAL A 152 -13.67 -9.77 6.65
N LEU A 153 -14.25 -10.53 7.61
CA LEU A 153 -13.80 -11.87 7.95
C LEU A 153 -13.86 -12.84 6.76
N ALA A 154 -14.83 -12.69 5.88
CA ALA A 154 -14.95 -13.50 4.66
C ALA A 154 -13.80 -13.26 3.66
N ILE A 155 -13.17 -12.09 3.70
CA ILE A 155 -12.01 -11.74 2.85
C ILE A 155 -10.69 -12.23 3.49
N ILE A 156 -10.59 -12.19 4.83
CA ILE A 156 -9.37 -12.58 5.56
C ILE A 156 -9.16 -14.11 5.50
N LYS A 157 -10.22 -14.89 5.59
CA LYS A 157 -10.18 -16.36 5.51
C LYS A 157 -9.88 -16.84 4.09
#